data_5a955681016c2cc0d33b689d311310fe
#
_entry.id   5a955681016c2cc0d33b689d311310fe
#
_cell.length_a   1.000
_cell.length_b   1.000
_cell.length_c   1.000
_cell.angle_alpha   90.00
_cell.angle_beta   90.00
_cell.angle_gamma   90.00
#
_symmetry.space_group_name_H-M   'P 1'
#
loop_
_entity.id
_entity.type
_entity.pdbx_description
1 polymer ?
#
loop_
_entity_poly.entity_id
_entity_poly.type
_entity_poly.pdbx_seq_one_letter_code
_entity_poly.pdbx_strand_id
1 'polypeptide(L)'
;MARKVLLDTYYTFTPSTKTIVIPRAIPRERMVLITNVTTNQVIFNLSDASLKETSHTIATDATGQTTTTLVLQYNTSSMTATDKLQIIIDEYDEKFSPSEL
;
A
#
# COMPACT_ATOMS: atom_id res chain seq x y z
N MET A 1 -2.67 14.36 11.03
CA MET A 1 -2.30 13.20 10.17
C MET A 1 -1.77 12.09 11.04
N ALA A 2 -2.29 10.91 10.93
CA ALA A 2 -1.92 9.77 11.76
C ALA A 2 -1.42 8.64 10.90
N ARG A 3 -0.40 7.94 11.37
CA ARG A 3 0.08 6.73 10.73
C ARG A 3 -0.69 5.54 11.22
N LYS A 4 -0.92 4.60 10.32
CA LYS A 4 -1.70 3.43 10.59
C LYS A 4 -1.08 2.23 9.89
N VAL A 5 -1.06 1.09 10.59
CA VAL A 5 -0.61 -0.17 10.02
C VAL A 5 -1.84 -0.97 9.61
N LEU A 6 -1.87 -1.41 8.35
CA LEU A 6 -2.93 -2.29 7.88
C LEU A 6 -2.61 -3.73 8.23
N LEU A 7 -3.61 -4.43 8.73
CA LEU A 7 -3.49 -5.85 9.05
C LEU A 7 -3.47 -6.68 7.77
N ASP A 8 -2.92 -7.89 7.86
CA ASP A 8 -2.77 -8.79 6.71
C ASP A 8 -4.09 -9.21 6.08
N THR A 9 -5.20 -9.06 6.79
CA THR A 9 -6.54 -9.32 6.24
C THR A 9 -7.03 -8.19 5.34
N TYR A 10 -6.32 -7.07 5.29
CA TYR A 10 -6.76 -5.87 4.60
C TYR A 10 -6.04 -5.66 3.27
N TYR A 11 -5.40 -6.70 2.74
CA TYR A 11 -4.75 -6.60 1.44
C TYR A 11 -4.64 -7.97 0.79
N THR A 12 -4.41 -7.96 -0.53
CA THR A 12 -4.06 -9.16 -1.30
C THR A 12 -2.73 -8.88 -2.00
N PHE A 13 -1.76 -9.77 -1.80
CA PHE A 13 -0.44 -9.63 -2.40
C PHE A 13 -0.25 -10.70 -3.47
N THR A 14 0.05 -10.28 -4.69
CA THR A 14 0.36 -11.16 -5.82
C THR A 14 1.78 -10.87 -6.29
N PRO A 15 2.79 -11.56 -5.72
CA PRO A 15 4.19 -11.22 -5.99
C PRO A 15 4.62 -11.47 -7.42
N SER A 16 4.04 -12.42 -8.14
CA SER A 16 4.38 -12.68 -9.54
C SER A 16 4.09 -11.49 -10.46
N THR A 17 3.13 -10.66 -10.11
CA THR A 17 2.78 -9.45 -10.85
C THR A 17 3.15 -8.18 -10.11
N LYS A 18 3.83 -8.31 -8.97
CA LYS A 18 4.24 -7.18 -8.11
C LYS A 18 3.06 -6.33 -7.66
N THR A 19 1.91 -6.96 -7.45
CA THR A 19 0.64 -6.26 -7.22
C THR A 19 0.17 -6.43 -5.79
N ILE A 20 -0.26 -5.32 -5.19
CA ILE A 20 -0.92 -5.31 -3.88
C ILE A 20 -2.26 -4.63 -4.07
N VAL A 21 -3.34 -5.31 -3.67
CA VAL A 21 -4.71 -4.77 -3.71
C VAL A 21 -5.18 -4.56 -2.28
N ILE A 22 -5.63 -3.34 -2.00
CA ILE A 22 -6.11 -2.97 -0.68
C ILE A 22 -7.58 -2.57 -0.83
N PRO A 23 -8.51 -3.18 -0.05
CA PRO A 23 -9.94 -2.93 -0.20
C PRO A 23 -10.38 -1.61 0.44
N ARG A 24 -9.71 -0.53 0.11
CA ARG A 24 -10.08 0.82 0.50
C ARG A 24 -9.36 1.82 -0.41
N ALA A 25 -9.87 3.05 -0.45
CA ALA A 25 -9.24 4.12 -1.23
C ALA A 25 -8.08 4.73 -0.44
N ILE A 26 -6.87 4.55 -0.95
CA ILE A 26 -5.67 5.13 -0.35
C ILE A 26 -4.96 5.96 -1.41
N PRO A 27 -5.00 7.29 -1.32
CA PRO A 27 -4.24 8.13 -2.24
C PRO A 27 -2.74 7.84 -2.18
N ARG A 28 -2.08 8.04 -3.30
CA ARG A 28 -0.65 7.74 -3.44
C ARG A 28 0.19 8.41 -2.36
N GLU A 29 -0.10 9.67 -2.07
CA GLU A 29 0.65 10.46 -1.11
C GLU A 29 0.45 10.03 0.34
N ARG A 30 -0.50 9.15 0.60
CA ARG A 30 -0.73 8.59 1.93
C ARG A 30 -0.13 7.20 2.10
N MET A 31 0.35 6.60 1.02
CA MET A 31 1.05 5.32 1.09
C MET A 31 2.49 5.59 1.48
N VAL A 32 2.90 5.19 2.67
CA VAL A 32 4.19 5.59 3.25
C VAL A 32 5.26 4.53 3.03
N LEU A 33 4.98 3.30 3.45
CA LEU A 33 6.00 2.24 3.50
C LEU A 33 5.32 0.89 3.44
N ILE A 34 5.91 -0.04 2.69
CA ILE A 34 5.53 -1.44 2.72
C ILE A 34 6.77 -2.28 2.94
N THR A 35 6.74 -3.07 4.00
CA THR A 35 7.82 -3.98 4.34
C THR A 35 7.31 -5.41 4.24
N ASN A 36 8.05 -6.28 3.53
CA ASN A 36 7.81 -7.70 3.61
C ASN A 36 8.49 -8.20 4.89
N VAL A 37 7.70 -8.44 5.91
CA VAL A 37 8.22 -8.83 7.23
C VAL A 37 8.79 -10.24 7.19
N THR A 38 8.21 -11.13 6.38
CA THR A 38 8.68 -12.50 6.26
C THR A 38 10.11 -12.57 5.73
N THR A 39 10.42 -11.73 4.73
CA THR A 39 11.78 -11.68 4.13
C THR A 39 12.63 -10.56 4.71
N ASN A 40 12.05 -9.72 5.57
CA ASN A 40 12.71 -8.57 6.18
C ASN A 40 13.25 -7.59 5.13
N GLN A 41 12.41 -7.26 4.14
CA GLN A 41 12.78 -6.36 3.05
C GLN A 41 11.74 -5.29 2.86
N VAL A 42 12.18 -4.04 2.71
CA VAL A 42 11.32 -2.93 2.31
C VAL A 42 11.10 -3.03 0.80
N ILE A 43 9.83 -3.08 0.39
CA ILE A 43 9.46 -3.23 -1.03
C ILE A 43 8.76 -1.98 -1.58
N PHE A 44 8.41 -1.04 -0.74
CA PHE A 44 7.86 0.24 -1.15
C PHE A 44 8.23 1.30 -0.12
N ASN A 45 8.69 2.46 -0.61
CA ASN A 45 8.96 3.59 0.25
C ASN A 45 8.68 4.87 -0.55
N LEU A 46 7.73 5.67 -0.06
CA LEU A 46 7.30 6.88 -0.74
C LEU A 46 8.46 7.86 -1.01
N SER A 47 9.46 7.86 -0.14
CA SER A 47 10.60 8.78 -0.23
C SER A 47 11.75 8.22 -1.05
N ASP A 48 11.68 6.97 -1.53
CA ASP A 48 12.78 6.34 -2.26
C ASP A 48 12.37 6.07 -3.70
N ALA A 49 13.02 6.75 -4.65
CA ALA A 49 12.67 6.64 -6.07
C ALA A 49 12.88 5.24 -6.63
N SER A 50 13.75 4.43 -6.04
CA SER A 50 13.99 3.05 -6.49
C SER A 50 12.99 2.06 -5.91
N LEU A 51 12.17 2.46 -4.95
CA LEU A 51 11.19 1.62 -4.28
C LEU A 51 9.77 2.15 -4.42
N LYS A 52 9.49 2.89 -5.48
CA LYS A 52 8.16 3.43 -5.74
C LYS A 52 7.30 2.43 -6.50
N GLU A 53 6.06 2.81 -6.73
CA GLU A 53 5.14 2.07 -7.59
C GLU A 53 5.40 2.37 -9.07
N THR A 54 5.05 1.41 -9.93
CA THR A 54 4.95 1.66 -11.37
C THR A 54 3.55 2.11 -11.75
N SER A 55 2.55 1.74 -10.96
CA SER A 55 1.19 2.25 -11.12
C SER A 55 0.45 2.26 -9.81
N HIS A 56 -0.52 3.14 -9.70
CA HIS A 56 -1.39 3.28 -8.54
C HIS A 56 -2.78 3.64 -9.05
N THR A 57 -3.74 2.77 -8.79
CA THR A 57 -5.10 2.93 -9.30
C THR A 57 -6.09 2.78 -8.16
N ILE A 58 -7.01 3.72 -8.05
CA ILE A 58 -8.16 3.62 -7.15
C ILE A 58 -9.40 3.45 -8.03
N ALA A 59 -10.15 2.38 -7.79
CA ALA A 59 -11.34 2.07 -8.58
C ALA A 59 -12.46 1.53 -7.69
N THR A 60 -13.69 1.79 -8.11
CA THR A 60 -14.89 1.28 -7.44
C THR A 60 -15.57 0.29 -8.38
N ASP A 61 -15.86 -0.92 -7.89
CA ASP A 61 -16.52 -1.95 -8.69
C ASP A 61 -18.05 -1.75 -8.73
N ALA A 62 -18.73 -2.68 -9.42
CA ALA A 62 -20.18 -2.58 -9.61
C ALA A 62 -20.95 -2.75 -8.28
N THR A 63 -20.34 -3.33 -7.25
CA THR A 63 -20.97 -3.51 -5.93
C THR A 63 -20.75 -2.32 -5.01
N GLY A 64 -19.99 -1.32 -5.46
CA GLY A 64 -19.65 -0.15 -4.64
C GLY A 64 -18.39 -0.34 -3.80
N GLN A 65 -17.69 -1.46 -3.95
CA GLN A 65 -16.43 -1.70 -3.25
C GLN A 65 -15.30 -0.92 -3.92
N THR A 66 -14.64 -0.06 -3.15
CA THR A 66 -13.48 0.69 -3.62
C THR A 66 -12.19 -0.03 -3.24
N THR A 67 -11.27 -0.14 -4.19
CA THR A 67 -9.96 -0.75 -3.97
C THR A 67 -8.85 0.13 -4.48
N THR A 68 -7.69 0.01 -3.86
CA THR A 68 -6.44 0.59 -4.36
C THR A 68 -5.56 -0.53 -4.86
N THR A 69 -5.16 -0.45 -6.12
CA THR A 69 -4.25 -1.42 -6.74
C THR A 69 -2.90 -0.76 -6.95
N LEU A 70 -1.90 -1.31 -6.31
CA LEU A 70 -0.53 -0.82 -6.37
C LEU A 70 0.33 -1.85 -7.07
N VAL A 71 1.00 -1.46 -8.15
CA VAL A 71 2.00 -2.29 -8.82
C VAL A 71 3.37 -1.74 -8.48
N LEU A 72 4.22 -2.58 -7.92
CA LEU A 72 5.52 -2.16 -7.38
C LEU A 72 6.60 -2.14 -8.44
N GLN A 73 7.60 -1.31 -8.24
CA GLN A 73 8.82 -1.30 -9.02
C GLN A 73 9.78 -2.40 -8.54
N TYR A 74 9.77 -2.70 -7.26
CA TYR A 74 10.64 -3.71 -6.66
C TYR A 74 10.28 -5.10 -7.19
N ASN A 75 11.31 -5.91 -7.49
CA ASN A 75 11.10 -7.27 -7.99
C ASN A 75 10.68 -8.19 -6.84
N THR A 76 9.43 -8.61 -6.84
CA THR A 76 8.87 -9.49 -5.81
C THR A 76 8.70 -10.94 -6.30
N SER A 77 9.30 -11.29 -7.42
CA SER A 77 9.08 -12.61 -8.05
C SER A 77 9.55 -13.79 -7.19
N SER A 78 10.49 -13.57 -6.29
CA SER A 78 10.97 -14.61 -5.36
C SER A 78 10.13 -14.70 -4.07
N MET A 79 9.16 -13.83 -3.91
CA MET A 79 8.30 -13.81 -2.72
C MET A 79 7.07 -14.69 -2.93
N THR A 80 6.32 -14.94 -1.84
CA THR A 80 5.09 -15.74 -1.92
C THR A 80 3.89 -14.89 -1.49
N ALA A 81 2.69 -15.29 -1.97
CA ALA A 81 1.47 -14.58 -1.64
C ALA A 81 1.11 -14.67 -0.16
N THR A 82 1.71 -15.61 0.57
CA THR A 82 1.49 -15.78 2.00
C THR A 82 2.49 -15.02 2.85
N ASP A 83 3.45 -14.33 2.25
CA ASP A 83 4.36 -13.48 2.98
C ASP A 83 3.59 -12.39 3.73
N LYS A 84 4.05 -12.05 4.92
CA LYS A 84 3.44 -11.02 5.73
C LYS A 84 3.96 -9.66 5.32
N LEU A 85 3.06 -8.76 5.00
CA LEU A 85 3.40 -7.39 4.68
C LEU A 85 2.97 -6.46 5.81
N GLN A 86 3.83 -5.51 6.13
CA GLN A 86 3.48 -4.38 6.98
C GLN A 86 3.27 -3.18 6.08
N ILE A 87 2.03 -2.70 6.01
CA ILE A 87 1.66 -1.57 5.18
C ILE A 87 1.38 -0.39 6.09
N ILE A 88 2.17 0.65 5.96
CA ILE A 88 2.02 1.88 6.77
C ILE A 88 1.46 2.97 5.88
N ILE A 89 0.36 3.56 6.30
CA ILE A 89 -0.29 4.67 5.61
C ILE A 89 -0.40 5.85 6.54
N ASP A 90 -0.50 7.04 5.95
CA ASP A 90 -0.91 8.24 6.66
C ASP A 90 -2.41 8.41 6.46
N GLU A 91 -3.15 8.44 7.55
CA GLU A 91 -4.59 8.57 7.52
C GLU A 91 -4.98 9.93 8.09
N TYR A 92 -5.63 10.75 7.27
CA TYR A 92 -6.12 12.04 7.74
C TYR A 92 -7.34 11.85 8.61
N ASP A 93 -7.33 12.52 9.73
CA ASP A 93 -8.56 12.81 10.45
C ASP A 93 -9.18 14.05 9.77
N GLU A 94 -10.37 13.89 9.22
CA GLU A 94 -11.04 14.97 8.52
C GLU A 94 -11.38 16.17 9.41
N LYS A 95 -11.30 15.99 10.71
CA LYS A 95 -11.48 17.09 11.67
C LYS A 95 -10.32 18.06 11.68
N PHE A 96 -9.18 17.64 11.15
CA PHE A 96 -8.02 18.53 11.05
C PHE A 96 -7.94 19.08 9.65
N SER A 97 -7.92 20.39 9.54
CA SER A 97 -7.57 21.03 8.29
C SER A 97 -6.05 21.13 8.18
N PRO A 98 -5.50 21.26 6.96
CA PRO A 98 -4.07 21.44 6.79
C PRO A 98 -3.52 22.65 7.53
N SER A 99 -4.33 23.66 7.73
CA SER A 99 -3.90 24.88 8.43
C SER A 99 -3.69 24.67 9.93
N GLU A 100 -4.13 23.56 10.46
CA GLU A 100 -3.95 23.22 11.88
C GLU A 100 -2.68 22.41 12.15
N LEU A 101 -2.00 22.03 11.12
CA LEU A 101 -0.80 21.21 11.24
C LEU A 101 0.47 22.03 11.40
#